data_1d7bf47cd92f2cbb76bb1f26406360ed
#
_entry.id   1d7bf47cd92f2cbb76bb1f26406360ed
#
_cell.length_a   1.000
_cell.length_b   1.000
_cell.length_c   1.000
_cell.angle_alpha   90.00
_cell.angle_beta   90.00
_cell.angle_gamma   90.00
#
_symmetry.space_group_name_H-M   'P 1'
#
loop_
_entity.id
_entity.type
_entity.pdbx_description
1 polymer ?
#
loop_
_entity_poly.entity_id
_entity_poly.type
_entity_poly.pdbx_seq_one_letter_code
_entity_poly.pdbx_strand_id
1 'polypeptide(L)'
;MKHPKTFILGAGMTGLAASWVSGLPVYESETVPGGICSSYYLSPGGDKPIYSTPEDGEYYRFEIGGGHWIFGGDPAVLHFIRSLTPVKSYHRRSSVFFSKKGLYVPYPIQNHLGYLGKHMAKKALDDLMSGPKGDAKTMADWLEQSFGKMLTELFFAPFHEKYTAGLWTQIAPQDAYKSPVNMSLAIKGASDDTPPVGYNVTFVYPIEGLNTLAQRMAQNRNVKYEKKVVRIDINKKEVSFSDGSGQKYENLISTLPLNKAIEAAGLEPDERPDCHTSVLVLNIGARRGPLCPDDHWLYIPDSDSGFHRVGFYSNVDVSFLPHSSRESNDRVSIYVERAYKHGEKPSNDEIKQYSQNVVKELEGWKFIEMEEAIVDPTWIEVAYTWSWPGSNWKTKALGLLEKNGIFQVGRYGRWIFQGIAESIKDGFFVGAAVGKK
;
A
#
# COMPACT_ATOMS: atom_id res chain seq x y z
N MET A 1 9.29 35.24 -18.35
CA MET A 1 9.98 34.15 -17.60
C MET A 1 10.07 32.97 -18.54
N LYS A 2 11.27 32.36 -18.73
CA LYS A 2 11.39 31.11 -19.52
C LYS A 2 10.63 30.02 -18.77
N HIS A 3 9.65 29.37 -19.41
CA HIS A 3 8.96 28.22 -18.82
C HIS A 3 10.00 27.13 -18.52
N PRO A 4 9.88 26.40 -17.39
CA PRO A 4 10.80 25.33 -17.10
C PRO A 4 10.72 24.28 -18.19
N LYS A 5 11.87 23.89 -18.76
CA LYS A 5 11.96 22.89 -19.81
C LYS A 5 11.66 21.49 -19.30
N THR A 6 11.84 21.27 -18.01
CA THR A 6 11.56 20.01 -17.31
C THR A 6 10.76 20.28 -16.04
N PHE A 7 9.77 19.43 -15.74
CA PHE A 7 9.02 19.47 -14.48
C PHE A 7 8.51 18.08 -14.09
N ILE A 8 7.96 18.01 -12.88
CA ILE A 8 7.54 16.76 -12.25
C ILE A 8 6.02 16.70 -12.16
N LEU A 9 5.43 15.55 -12.47
CA LEU A 9 4.01 15.24 -12.30
C LEU A 9 3.83 14.32 -11.11
N GLY A 10 3.10 14.79 -10.10
CA GLY A 10 2.76 14.12 -8.84
C GLY A 10 3.71 14.49 -7.70
N ALA A 11 3.13 14.93 -6.57
CA ALA A 11 3.82 15.24 -5.31
C ALA A 11 3.72 14.10 -4.28
N GLY A 12 3.70 12.85 -4.72
CA GLY A 12 3.95 11.69 -3.87
C GLY A 12 5.42 11.64 -3.44
N MET A 13 5.80 10.68 -2.60
CA MET A 13 7.15 10.56 -2.04
C MET A 13 8.26 10.57 -3.11
N THR A 14 8.03 9.90 -4.24
CA THR A 14 8.98 9.89 -5.37
C THR A 14 9.16 11.26 -6.02
N GLY A 15 8.06 11.94 -6.34
CA GLY A 15 8.11 13.24 -7.01
C GLY A 15 8.68 14.33 -6.11
N LEU A 16 8.34 14.32 -4.82
CA LEU A 16 8.93 15.23 -3.83
C LEU A 16 10.43 15.00 -3.69
N ALA A 17 10.89 13.75 -3.64
CA ALA A 17 12.31 13.41 -3.58
C ALA A 17 13.06 13.85 -4.84
N ALA A 18 12.45 13.68 -6.03
CA ALA A 18 13.01 14.18 -7.28
C ALA A 18 13.14 15.71 -7.28
N SER A 19 12.12 16.43 -6.82
CA SER A 19 12.16 17.89 -6.67
C SER A 19 13.18 18.34 -5.64
N TRP A 20 13.34 17.58 -4.56
CA TRP A 20 14.32 17.90 -3.50
C TRP A 20 15.74 18.02 -4.04
N VAL A 21 16.13 17.10 -4.94
CA VAL A 21 17.48 17.05 -5.52
C VAL A 21 17.61 17.97 -6.72
N SER A 22 16.59 18.05 -7.57
CA SER A 22 16.67 18.77 -8.86
C SER A 22 16.29 20.23 -8.78
N GLY A 23 15.47 20.63 -7.78
CA GLY A 23 14.84 21.96 -7.70
C GLY A 23 13.71 22.17 -8.72
N LEU A 24 13.33 21.14 -9.48
CA LEU A 24 12.28 21.23 -10.49
C LEU A 24 10.90 21.44 -9.88
N PRO A 25 10.01 22.21 -10.54
CA PRO A 25 8.65 22.40 -10.09
C PRO A 25 7.85 21.10 -10.18
N VAL A 26 6.89 20.93 -9.26
CA VAL A 26 5.99 19.78 -9.18
C VAL A 26 4.56 20.24 -9.41
N TYR A 27 3.79 19.46 -10.17
CA TYR A 27 2.35 19.65 -10.40
C TYR A 27 1.61 18.48 -9.76
N GLU A 28 0.72 18.78 -8.80
CA GLU A 28 -0.01 17.81 -7.99
C GLU A 28 -1.51 17.97 -8.20
N SER A 29 -2.23 16.85 -8.30
CA SER A 29 -3.68 16.83 -8.48
C SER A 29 -4.45 17.26 -7.23
N GLU A 30 -3.93 16.92 -6.06
CA GLU A 30 -4.57 17.13 -4.77
C GLU A 30 -4.20 18.49 -4.17
N THR A 31 -4.81 18.81 -3.03
CA THR A 31 -4.53 20.04 -2.25
C THR A 31 -3.37 19.89 -1.28
N VAL A 32 -2.90 18.64 -1.08
CA VAL A 32 -1.84 18.29 -0.12
C VAL A 32 -0.80 17.36 -0.75
N PRO A 33 0.46 17.37 -0.28
CA PRO A 33 1.50 16.49 -0.76
C PRO A 33 1.42 15.10 -0.12
N GLY A 34 2.14 14.12 -0.70
CA GLY A 34 2.36 12.79 -0.15
C GLY A 34 1.65 11.68 -0.92
N GLY A 35 0.62 12.02 -1.70
CA GLY A 35 -0.21 11.03 -2.38
C GLY A 35 -0.85 10.07 -1.37
N ILE A 36 -0.80 8.76 -1.63
CA ILE A 36 -1.34 7.77 -0.69
C ILE A 36 -0.50 7.59 0.59
N CYS A 37 0.73 8.11 0.61
CA CYS A 37 1.63 8.10 1.78
C CYS A 37 1.49 9.42 2.53
N SER A 38 0.28 9.77 2.94
CA SER A 38 -0.03 10.93 3.76
C SER A 38 -1.08 10.59 4.80
N SER A 39 -1.02 11.26 5.94
CA SER A 39 -1.98 11.09 7.02
C SER A 39 -3.03 12.21 6.99
N TYR A 40 -4.16 11.95 7.60
CA TYR A 40 -5.20 12.93 7.88
C TYR A 40 -5.84 12.65 9.24
N TYR A 41 -6.68 13.56 9.71
CA TYR A 41 -7.25 13.52 11.05
C TYR A 41 -8.76 13.65 10.99
N LEU A 42 -9.44 12.88 11.85
CA LEU A 42 -10.89 12.90 11.99
C LEU A 42 -11.27 12.86 13.47
N SER A 43 -12.11 13.81 13.92
CA SER A 43 -12.55 13.83 15.30
C SER A 43 -13.54 12.70 15.61
N PRO A 44 -13.61 12.18 16.83
CA PRO A 44 -14.69 11.28 17.26
C PRO A 44 -16.04 11.93 16.97
N GLY A 45 -16.92 11.22 16.24
CA GLY A 45 -18.22 11.75 15.82
C GLY A 45 -18.20 12.79 14.69
N GLY A 46 -17.01 13.13 14.15
CA GLY A 46 -16.87 14.05 13.01
C GLY A 46 -16.88 13.34 11.66
N ASP A 47 -17.23 14.09 10.61
CA ASP A 47 -17.31 13.61 9.22
C ASP A 47 -16.39 14.35 8.26
N LYS A 48 -15.66 15.37 8.73
CA LYS A 48 -14.77 16.21 7.90
C LYS A 48 -13.31 15.96 8.21
N PRO A 49 -12.54 15.41 7.24
CA PRO A 49 -11.11 15.19 7.41
C PRO A 49 -10.32 16.51 7.45
N ILE A 50 -9.30 16.55 8.29
CA ILE A 50 -8.32 17.63 8.40
C ILE A 50 -6.96 17.09 7.96
N TYR A 51 -6.28 17.78 7.04
CA TYR A 51 -4.98 17.35 6.50
C TYR A 51 -3.78 18.03 7.16
N SER A 52 -4.02 18.92 8.10
CA SER A 52 -2.99 19.50 9.00
C SER A 52 -3.09 18.88 10.38
N THR A 53 -1.97 18.78 11.09
CA THR A 53 -1.98 18.28 12.47
C THR A 53 -2.79 19.22 13.37
N PRO A 54 -3.85 18.72 14.05
CA PRO A 54 -4.70 19.54 14.92
C PRO A 54 -3.97 19.96 16.20
N GLU A 55 -4.29 21.13 16.72
CA GLU A 55 -3.63 21.69 17.93
C GLU A 55 -4.04 20.96 19.21
N ASP A 56 -5.31 20.61 19.37
CA ASP A 56 -5.84 19.96 20.57
C ASP A 56 -5.57 18.45 20.65
N GLY A 57 -5.27 17.81 19.50
CA GLY A 57 -4.96 16.39 19.42
C GLY A 57 -6.14 15.44 19.67
N GLU A 58 -7.39 15.93 19.80
CA GLU A 58 -8.59 15.11 20.02
C GLU A 58 -9.15 14.51 18.72
N TYR A 59 -8.26 13.85 17.94
CA TYR A 59 -8.56 13.27 16.65
C TYR A 59 -7.93 11.88 16.52
N TYR A 60 -8.61 11.01 15.77
CA TYR A 60 -7.95 9.86 15.18
C TYR A 60 -7.02 10.36 14.07
N ARG A 61 -5.82 9.82 13.99
CA ARG A 61 -4.97 9.93 12.81
C ARG A 61 -5.16 8.70 11.94
N PHE A 62 -5.42 8.89 10.67
CA PHE A 62 -5.55 7.85 9.69
C PHE A 62 -4.56 8.05 8.55
N GLU A 63 -4.22 6.99 7.84
CA GLU A 63 -3.45 7.03 6.60
C GLU A 63 -4.37 6.96 5.40
N ILE A 64 -4.12 7.79 4.36
CA ILE A 64 -4.95 7.84 3.16
C ILE A 64 -4.96 6.47 2.46
N GLY A 65 -3.80 5.84 2.35
CA GLY A 65 -3.63 4.56 1.66
C GLY A 65 -3.75 3.31 2.51
N GLY A 66 -4.21 3.41 3.77
CA GLY A 66 -4.12 2.29 4.71
C GLY A 66 -2.73 2.17 5.34
N GLY A 67 -2.36 1.00 5.83
CA GLY A 67 -1.11 0.81 6.57
C GLY A 67 0.15 1.00 5.72
N HIS A 68 0.68 2.22 5.69
CA HIS A 68 1.91 2.58 4.98
C HIS A 68 3.08 2.76 5.95
N TRP A 69 3.83 1.69 6.18
CA TRP A 69 5.01 1.66 7.05
C TRP A 69 6.29 1.74 6.21
N ILE A 70 7.34 2.34 6.75
CA ILE A 70 8.65 2.44 6.07
C ILE A 70 9.47 1.21 6.42
N PHE A 71 9.40 0.21 5.55
CA PHE A 71 10.17 -1.03 5.67
C PHE A 71 11.56 -0.88 5.07
N GLY A 72 12.56 -1.54 5.67
CA GLY A 72 13.91 -1.60 5.16
C GLY A 72 14.51 -0.22 4.88
N GLY A 73 15.17 -0.11 3.75
CA GLY A 73 15.63 1.13 3.18
C GLY A 73 17.13 1.31 3.21
N ASP A 74 17.61 2.06 2.23
CA ASP A 74 19.00 2.52 2.15
C ASP A 74 19.32 3.41 3.36
N PRO A 75 20.47 3.22 4.06
CA PRO A 75 20.85 4.05 5.19
C PRO A 75 20.85 5.56 4.91
N ALA A 76 21.22 5.98 3.70
CA ALA A 76 21.18 7.38 3.31
C ALA A 76 19.75 7.93 3.21
N VAL A 77 18.82 7.13 2.68
CA VAL A 77 17.38 7.49 2.64
C VAL A 77 16.79 7.56 4.03
N LEU A 78 17.11 6.60 4.91
CA LEU A 78 16.66 6.63 6.29
C LEU A 78 17.24 7.82 7.07
N HIS A 79 18.50 8.17 6.80
CA HIS A 79 19.11 9.38 7.37
C HIS A 79 18.37 10.64 6.89
N PHE A 80 18.07 10.74 5.60
CA PHE A 80 17.28 11.83 5.04
C PHE A 80 15.91 11.95 5.72
N ILE A 81 15.17 10.86 5.85
CA ILE A 81 13.86 10.85 6.53
C ILE A 81 14.01 11.35 7.97
N ARG A 82 15.01 10.86 8.72
CA ARG A 82 15.29 11.28 10.10
C ARG A 82 15.72 12.73 10.21
N SER A 83 16.33 13.31 9.20
CA SER A 83 16.68 14.73 9.18
C SER A 83 15.45 15.65 9.02
N LEU A 84 14.36 15.11 8.48
CA LEU A 84 13.11 15.84 8.28
C LEU A 84 12.14 15.68 9.44
N THR A 85 12.07 14.50 10.05
CA THR A 85 11.10 14.21 11.11
C THR A 85 11.63 13.12 12.05
N PRO A 86 11.34 13.20 13.37
CA PRO A 86 11.62 12.12 14.28
C PRO A 86 10.88 10.86 13.87
N VAL A 87 11.57 9.72 13.89
CA VAL A 87 10.99 8.40 13.58
C VAL A 87 11.18 7.45 14.75
N LYS A 88 10.23 6.55 14.94
CA LYS A 88 10.27 5.44 15.88
C LYS A 88 10.37 4.13 15.13
N SER A 89 11.08 3.16 15.69
CA SER A 89 11.25 1.82 15.12
C SER A 89 10.33 0.83 15.82
N TYR A 90 9.80 -0.10 15.03
CA TYR A 90 8.84 -1.11 15.48
C TYR A 90 9.25 -2.49 14.99
N HIS A 91 8.95 -3.51 15.80
CA HIS A 91 9.00 -4.91 15.40
C HIS A 91 7.60 -5.37 15.01
N ARG A 92 7.48 -5.98 13.84
CA ARG A 92 6.21 -6.48 13.32
C ARG A 92 5.56 -7.47 14.29
N ARG A 93 4.29 -7.25 14.59
CA ARG A 93 3.36 -8.22 15.15
C ARG A 93 2.26 -8.42 14.13
N SER A 94 2.18 -9.60 13.54
CA SER A 94 1.14 -9.89 12.55
C SER A 94 0.82 -11.37 12.52
N SER A 95 -0.44 -11.68 12.31
CA SER A 95 -0.95 -13.06 12.29
C SER A 95 -1.90 -13.28 11.12
N VAL A 96 -2.09 -14.53 10.74
CA VAL A 96 -3.27 -14.98 10.00
C VAL A 96 -4.37 -15.24 11.01
N PHE A 97 -5.52 -14.64 10.83
CA PHE A 97 -6.68 -14.86 11.69
C PHE A 97 -7.76 -15.62 10.93
N PHE A 98 -8.02 -16.84 11.36
CA PHE A 98 -9.12 -17.67 10.89
C PHE A 98 -10.35 -17.38 11.74
N SER A 99 -11.19 -16.44 11.29
CA SER A 99 -12.29 -15.87 12.06
C SER A 99 -13.33 -16.90 12.51
N LYS A 100 -13.64 -17.86 11.62
CA LYS A 100 -14.60 -18.93 11.90
C LYS A 100 -14.14 -19.92 12.99
N LYS A 101 -12.83 -19.92 13.30
CA LYS A 101 -12.23 -20.79 14.33
C LYS A 101 -11.74 -20.01 15.55
N GLY A 102 -11.70 -18.68 15.48
CA GLY A 102 -11.05 -17.84 16.49
C GLY A 102 -9.55 -18.12 16.63
N LEU A 103 -8.91 -18.61 15.55
CA LEU A 103 -7.52 -19.09 15.57
C LEU A 103 -6.58 -18.04 14.99
N TYR A 104 -5.57 -17.66 15.75
CA TYR A 104 -4.45 -16.84 15.34
C TYR A 104 -3.23 -17.70 15.06
N VAL A 105 -2.62 -17.51 13.89
CA VAL A 105 -1.35 -18.15 13.53
C VAL A 105 -0.35 -17.05 13.18
N PRO A 106 0.79 -16.92 13.90
CA PRO A 106 1.76 -15.88 13.59
C PRO A 106 2.23 -15.95 12.14
N TYR A 107 2.47 -14.77 11.52
CA TYR A 107 2.92 -14.71 10.12
C TYR A 107 4.45 -14.63 10.04
N PRO A 108 5.10 -15.40 9.15
CA PRO A 108 4.50 -16.18 8.05
C PRO A 108 4.03 -17.57 8.51
N ILE A 109 2.82 -17.95 8.08
CA ILE A 109 2.13 -19.17 8.51
C ILE A 109 2.96 -20.46 8.33
N GLN A 110 3.75 -20.55 7.26
CA GLN A 110 4.60 -21.73 6.97
C GLN A 110 5.69 -21.96 8.03
N ASN A 111 6.01 -20.97 8.84
CA ASN A 111 6.99 -21.05 9.91
C ASN A 111 6.36 -21.26 11.30
N HIS A 112 5.02 -21.40 11.37
CA HIS A 112 4.27 -21.52 12.62
C HIS A 112 3.21 -22.63 12.55
N LEU A 113 3.58 -23.75 11.92
CA LEU A 113 2.66 -24.84 11.60
C LEU A 113 2.06 -25.52 12.84
N GLY A 114 2.78 -25.48 13.97
CA GLY A 114 2.32 -26.06 15.24
C GLY A 114 0.98 -25.48 15.73
N TYR A 115 0.70 -24.21 15.42
CA TYR A 115 -0.58 -23.55 15.74
C TYR A 115 -1.78 -24.16 15.02
N LEU A 116 -1.56 -24.85 13.90
CA LEU A 116 -2.60 -25.55 13.14
C LEU A 116 -2.97 -26.91 13.74
N GLY A 117 -2.19 -27.38 14.74
CA GLY A 117 -2.32 -28.69 15.33
C GLY A 117 -1.50 -29.77 14.61
N LYS A 118 -1.13 -30.82 15.34
CA LYS A 118 -0.17 -31.86 14.89
C LYS A 118 -0.49 -32.49 13.53
N HIS A 119 -1.76 -32.79 13.27
CA HIS A 119 -2.17 -33.42 12.02
C HIS A 119 -1.95 -32.51 10.80
N MET A 120 -2.40 -31.25 10.90
CA MET A 120 -2.24 -30.28 9.82
C MET A 120 -0.79 -29.85 9.65
N ALA A 121 -0.04 -29.69 10.74
CA ALA A 121 1.39 -29.39 10.69
C ALA A 121 2.18 -30.46 9.94
N LYS A 122 1.90 -31.76 10.24
CA LYS A 122 2.54 -32.88 9.53
C LYS A 122 2.21 -32.82 8.03
N LYS A 123 0.92 -32.71 7.68
CA LYS A 123 0.50 -32.65 6.27
C LYS A 123 1.15 -31.48 5.52
N ALA A 124 1.24 -30.30 6.16
CA ALA A 124 1.92 -29.14 5.57
C ALA A 124 3.41 -29.42 5.34
N LEU A 125 4.09 -30.06 6.29
CA LEU A 125 5.51 -30.43 6.13
C LEU A 125 5.70 -31.43 5.01
N ASP A 126 4.86 -32.48 4.93
CA ASP A 126 4.92 -33.48 3.87
C ASP A 126 4.74 -32.83 2.49
N ASP A 127 3.80 -31.89 2.35
CA ASP A 127 3.59 -31.10 1.13
C ASP A 127 4.81 -30.24 0.78
N LEU A 128 5.35 -29.49 1.76
CA LEU A 128 6.53 -28.64 1.57
C LEU A 128 7.78 -29.44 1.17
N MET A 129 7.95 -30.63 1.75
CA MET A 129 9.08 -31.52 1.47
C MET A 129 8.99 -32.18 0.09
N SER A 130 7.80 -32.28 -0.50
CA SER A 130 7.62 -32.83 -1.86
C SER A 130 8.21 -31.94 -2.96
N GLY A 131 8.49 -30.68 -2.63
CA GLY A 131 9.14 -29.69 -3.51
C GLY A 131 8.29 -29.23 -4.70
N PRO A 132 8.75 -28.20 -5.42
CA PRO A 132 8.04 -27.67 -6.58
C PRO A 132 8.02 -28.67 -7.75
N LYS A 133 6.90 -28.73 -8.47
CA LYS A 133 6.70 -29.61 -9.65
C LYS A 133 6.43 -28.75 -10.88
N GLY A 134 7.46 -28.55 -11.73
CA GLY A 134 7.33 -27.83 -12.99
C GLY A 134 7.52 -26.31 -12.89
N ASP A 135 7.25 -25.61 -14.00
CA ASP A 135 7.38 -24.15 -14.09
C ASP A 135 6.04 -23.49 -13.73
N ALA A 136 6.08 -22.61 -12.72
CA ALA A 136 4.92 -21.81 -12.34
C ALA A 136 4.65 -20.72 -13.38
N LYS A 137 3.51 -20.77 -14.04
CA LYS A 137 3.07 -19.74 -15.00
C LYS A 137 2.21 -18.67 -14.32
N THR A 138 1.39 -19.10 -13.38
CA THR A 138 0.48 -18.20 -12.65
C THR A 138 0.88 -18.08 -11.18
N MET A 139 0.32 -17.10 -10.51
CA MET A 139 0.46 -16.95 -9.06
C MET A 139 -0.08 -18.19 -8.33
N ALA A 140 -1.17 -18.78 -8.83
CA ALA A 140 -1.75 -20.00 -8.27
C ALA A 140 -0.77 -21.17 -8.35
N ASP A 141 -0.16 -21.39 -9.53
CA ASP A 141 0.85 -22.44 -9.70
C ASP A 141 2.03 -22.24 -8.73
N TRP A 142 2.50 -21.00 -8.62
CA TRP A 142 3.63 -20.67 -7.76
C TRP A 142 3.32 -20.90 -6.29
N LEU A 143 2.12 -20.51 -5.82
CA LEU A 143 1.69 -20.72 -4.44
C LEU A 143 1.62 -22.19 -4.10
N GLU A 144 0.99 -23.01 -4.95
CA GLU A 144 0.87 -24.44 -4.70
C GLU A 144 2.23 -25.14 -4.73
N GLN A 145 3.10 -24.76 -5.68
CA GLN A 145 4.46 -25.32 -5.77
C GLN A 145 5.35 -24.91 -4.59
N SER A 146 5.20 -23.68 -4.08
CA SER A 146 6.04 -23.15 -3.00
C SER A 146 5.58 -23.60 -1.62
N PHE A 147 4.27 -23.70 -1.38
CA PHE A 147 3.69 -23.93 -0.05
C PHE A 147 2.96 -25.25 0.09
N GLY A 148 2.80 -26.00 -1.01
CA GLY A 148 2.05 -27.24 -1.04
C GLY A 148 0.55 -27.03 -1.00
N LYS A 149 -0.19 -28.09 -1.32
CA LYS A 149 -1.65 -28.06 -1.49
C LYS A 149 -2.36 -27.63 -0.20
N MET A 150 -1.97 -28.21 0.94
CA MET A 150 -2.66 -27.98 2.21
C MET A 150 -2.64 -26.50 2.65
N LEU A 151 -1.47 -25.84 2.66
CA LEU A 151 -1.37 -24.43 3.03
C LEU A 151 -2.00 -23.52 1.97
N THR A 152 -1.93 -23.92 0.69
CA THR A 152 -2.58 -23.17 -0.40
C THR A 152 -4.08 -23.18 -0.22
N GLU A 153 -4.71 -24.33 -0.01
CA GLU A 153 -6.16 -24.43 0.22
C GLU A 153 -6.61 -23.74 1.52
N LEU A 154 -5.82 -23.86 2.59
CA LEU A 154 -6.16 -23.32 3.90
C LEU A 154 -6.08 -21.79 3.95
N PHE A 155 -5.02 -21.22 3.39
CA PHE A 155 -4.72 -19.80 3.57
C PHE A 155 -4.45 -19.06 2.25
N PHE A 156 -3.49 -19.54 1.43
CA PHE A 156 -3.03 -18.72 0.31
C PHE A 156 -4.10 -18.49 -0.76
N ALA A 157 -4.87 -19.51 -1.13
CA ALA A 157 -5.94 -19.38 -2.12
C ALA A 157 -7.06 -18.45 -1.64
N PRO A 158 -7.70 -18.67 -0.48
CA PRO A 158 -8.77 -17.78 -0.01
C PRO A 158 -8.30 -16.35 0.30
N PHE A 159 -7.03 -16.18 0.71
CA PHE A 159 -6.44 -14.86 0.89
C PHE A 159 -6.20 -14.17 -0.45
N HIS A 160 -5.56 -14.84 -1.42
CA HIS A 160 -5.27 -14.25 -2.73
C HIS A 160 -6.52 -14.02 -3.57
N GLU A 161 -7.57 -14.83 -3.39
CA GLU A 161 -8.89 -14.57 -4.00
C GLU A 161 -9.39 -13.16 -3.62
N LYS A 162 -9.25 -12.79 -2.34
CA LYS A 162 -9.64 -11.46 -1.85
C LYS A 162 -8.59 -10.38 -2.18
N TYR A 163 -7.31 -10.67 -2.02
CA TYR A 163 -6.21 -9.72 -2.20
C TYR A 163 -6.04 -9.27 -3.65
N THR A 164 -6.29 -10.17 -4.59
CA THR A 164 -6.17 -9.89 -6.03
C THR A 164 -7.52 -9.75 -6.73
N ALA A 165 -8.62 -9.72 -5.99
CA ALA A 165 -9.98 -9.74 -6.54
C ALA A 165 -10.19 -10.86 -7.58
N GLY A 166 -9.70 -12.08 -7.28
CA GLY A 166 -9.84 -13.26 -8.13
C GLY A 166 -8.81 -13.37 -9.27
N LEU A 167 -7.88 -12.43 -9.42
CA LEU A 167 -6.90 -12.46 -10.52
C LEU A 167 -5.75 -13.44 -10.28
N TRP A 168 -5.55 -13.96 -9.08
CA TRP A 168 -4.39 -14.78 -8.71
C TRP A 168 -4.20 -16.03 -9.56
N THR A 169 -5.26 -16.57 -10.15
CA THR A 169 -5.21 -17.71 -11.07
C THR A 169 -4.80 -17.36 -12.50
N GLN A 170 -4.68 -16.07 -12.82
CA GLN A 170 -4.43 -15.57 -14.16
C GLN A 170 -3.15 -14.73 -14.28
N ILE A 171 -2.74 -14.04 -13.19
CA ILE A 171 -1.55 -13.19 -13.16
C ILE A 171 -0.27 -14.01 -13.00
N ALA A 172 0.85 -13.47 -13.50
CA ALA A 172 2.16 -14.07 -13.29
C ALA A 172 2.58 -14.05 -11.82
N PRO A 173 3.42 -14.99 -11.37
CA PRO A 173 4.05 -14.92 -10.06
C PRO A 173 4.86 -13.63 -9.94
N GLN A 174 4.73 -12.95 -8.80
CA GLN A 174 5.58 -11.79 -8.51
C GLN A 174 5.79 -11.66 -7.00
N ASP A 175 6.84 -10.91 -6.63
CA ASP A 175 7.14 -10.60 -5.25
C ASP A 175 7.35 -11.83 -4.33
N ALA A 176 7.91 -12.91 -4.88
CA ALA A 176 8.19 -14.17 -4.15
C ALA A 176 8.96 -13.95 -2.83
N TYR A 177 9.79 -12.89 -2.77
CA TYR A 177 10.55 -12.53 -1.57
C TYR A 177 9.67 -12.10 -0.37
N LYS A 178 8.40 -11.78 -0.59
CA LYS A 178 7.47 -11.38 0.49
C LYS A 178 7.12 -12.54 1.42
N SER A 179 7.15 -13.77 0.91
CA SER A 179 6.85 -14.97 1.68
C SER A 179 7.89 -16.06 1.40
N PRO A 180 9.12 -15.89 1.88
CA PRO A 180 10.18 -16.86 1.64
C PRO A 180 9.88 -18.20 2.33
N VAL A 181 10.19 -19.30 1.67
CA VAL A 181 10.13 -20.64 2.24
C VAL A 181 11.50 -21.00 2.81
N ASN A 182 11.54 -21.35 4.10
CA ASN A 182 12.72 -21.86 4.78
C ASN A 182 12.36 -23.15 5.50
N MET A 183 12.82 -24.28 4.97
CA MET A 183 12.48 -25.61 5.49
C MET A 183 12.89 -25.81 6.96
N SER A 184 14.04 -25.28 7.37
CA SER A 184 14.49 -25.39 8.76
C SER A 184 13.54 -24.68 9.71
N LEU A 185 13.05 -23.50 9.33
CA LEU A 185 12.06 -22.75 10.11
C LEU A 185 10.68 -23.43 10.07
N ALA A 186 10.27 -23.98 8.94
CA ALA A 186 9.02 -24.71 8.83
C ALA A 186 8.99 -25.97 9.71
N ILE A 187 10.07 -26.74 9.70
CA ILE A 187 10.24 -27.94 10.57
C ILE A 187 10.22 -27.52 12.05
N LYS A 188 11.01 -26.52 12.43
CA LYS A 188 11.01 -26.00 13.79
C LYS A 188 9.62 -25.50 14.19
N GLY A 189 8.98 -24.69 13.35
CA GLY A 189 7.66 -24.11 13.63
C GLY A 189 6.49 -25.09 13.64
N ALA A 190 6.74 -26.38 13.35
CA ALA A 190 5.75 -27.43 13.56
C ALA A 190 5.65 -27.90 15.03
N SER A 191 6.67 -27.61 15.85
CA SER A 191 6.74 -28.02 17.27
C SER A 191 7.07 -26.88 18.23
N ASP A 192 7.73 -25.82 17.75
CA ASP A 192 8.21 -24.69 18.54
C ASP A 192 7.92 -23.35 17.88
N ASP A 193 8.03 -22.28 18.66
CA ASP A 193 8.00 -20.92 18.12
C ASP A 193 9.24 -20.62 17.28
N THR A 194 9.05 -19.84 16.21
CA THR A 194 10.13 -19.37 15.35
C THR A 194 10.19 -17.84 15.37
N PRO A 195 11.37 -17.24 15.14
CA PRO A 195 11.47 -15.79 15.04
C PRO A 195 10.70 -15.27 13.81
N PRO A 196 10.18 -14.04 13.84
CA PRO A 196 9.60 -13.42 12.68
C PRO A 196 10.67 -13.25 11.59
N VAL A 197 10.29 -13.53 10.34
CA VAL A 197 11.17 -13.42 9.16
C VAL A 197 10.47 -12.65 8.04
N GLY A 198 11.26 -12.18 7.06
CA GLY A 198 10.80 -11.45 5.89
C GLY A 198 11.30 -10.00 5.87
N TYR A 199 11.08 -9.31 4.75
CA TYR A 199 11.54 -7.93 4.53
C TYR A 199 10.88 -6.91 5.48
N ASN A 200 9.74 -7.25 6.07
CA ASN A 200 8.91 -6.38 6.90
C ASN A 200 8.93 -6.74 8.39
N VAL A 201 10.00 -7.38 8.87
CA VAL A 201 10.16 -7.72 10.30
C VAL A 201 10.30 -6.48 11.16
N THR A 202 11.04 -5.49 10.66
CA THR A 202 11.21 -4.18 11.30
C THR A 202 10.80 -3.07 10.35
N PHE A 203 10.26 -2.02 10.90
CA PHE A 203 9.92 -0.81 10.16
C PHE A 203 10.08 0.43 11.01
N VAL A 204 10.16 1.57 10.36
CA VAL A 204 10.12 2.88 11.03
C VAL A 204 8.88 3.64 10.61
N TYR A 205 8.45 4.55 11.49
CA TYR A 205 7.32 5.42 11.18
C TYR A 205 7.56 6.82 11.81
N PRO A 206 7.22 7.91 11.08
CA PRO A 206 7.32 9.27 11.60
C PRO A 206 6.37 9.48 12.78
N ILE A 207 6.88 9.93 13.92
CA ILE A 207 6.07 10.14 15.14
C ILE A 207 4.91 11.11 14.86
N GLU A 208 5.16 12.14 14.05
CA GLU A 208 4.20 13.19 13.70
C GLU A 208 3.31 12.84 12.50
N GLY A 209 3.41 11.62 11.93
CA GLY A 209 2.64 11.15 10.78
C GLY A 209 3.34 11.33 9.43
N LEU A 210 2.85 10.60 8.43
CA LEU A 210 3.37 10.70 7.05
C LEU A 210 3.06 12.05 6.40
N ASN A 211 1.94 12.70 6.77
CA ASN A 211 1.64 14.05 6.30
C ASN A 211 2.74 15.06 6.66
N THR A 212 3.28 15.00 7.87
CA THR A 212 4.38 15.88 8.29
C THR A 212 5.65 15.62 7.49
N LEU A 213 5.99 14.35 7.24
CA LEU A 213 7.11 14.01 6.36
C LEU A 213 6.91 14.58 4.96
N ALA A 214 5.73 14.37 4.35
CA ALA A 214 5.41 14.88 3.02
C ALA A 214 5.45 16.42 2.95
N GLN A 215 4.88 17.10 3.94
CA GLN A 215 4.90 18.56 4.04
C GLN A 215 6.32 19.12 4.17
N ARG A 216 7.18 18.50 4.99
CA ARG A 216 8.59 18.91 5.14
C ARG A 216 9.38 18.62 3.85
N MET A 217 9.10 17.54 3.13
CA MET A 217 9.67 17.31 1.80
C MET A 217 9.21 18.35 0.77
N ALA A 218 7.97 18.84 0.86
CA ALA A 218 7.43 19.87 -0.02
C ALA A 218 7.86 21.29 0.36
N GLN A 219 8.31 21.49 1.60
CA GLN A 219 8.70 22.80 2.12
C GLN A 219 9.82 23.42 1.28
N ASN A 220 9.64 24.68 0.90
CA ASN A 220 10.56 25.42 0.02
C ASN A 220 10.71 24.79 -1.40
N ARG A 221 9.80 23.94 -1.82
CA ARG A 221 9.69 23.42 -3.18
C ARG A 221 8.58 24.18 -3.93
N ASN A 222 8.73 24.28 -5.24
CA ASN A 222 7.71 24.89 -6.08
C ASN A 222 6.64 23.82 -6.44
N VAL A 223 5.75 23.52 -5.48
CA VAL A 223 4.63 22.60 -5.69
C VAL A 223 3.39 23.39 -6.09
N LYS A 224 2.78 23.03 -7.21
CA LYS A 224 1.53 23.59 -7.71
C LYS A 224 0.44 22.55 -7.53
N TYR A 225 -0.44 22.79 -6.58
CA TYR A 225 -1.56 21.94 -6.24
C TYR A 225 -2.74 22.15 -7.17
N GLU A 226 -3.73 21.23 -7.12
CA GLU A 226 -4.96 21.25 -7.93
C GLU A 226 -4.69 21.23 -9.45
N LYS A 227 -3.57 20.59 -9.83
CA LYS A 227 -3.10 20.44 -11.20
C LYS A 227 -3.24 18.99 -11.68
N LYS A 228 -4.49 18.51 -11.72
CA LYS A 228 -4.77 17.17 -12.22
C LYS A 228 -4.53 17.12 -13.73
N VAL A 229 -3.63 16.22 -14.16
CA VAL A 229 -3.35 16.01 -15.58
C VAL A 229 -4.57 15.39 -16.27
N VAL A 230 -4.99 15.99 -17.38
CA VAL A 230 -6.08 15.49 -18.24
C VAL A 230 -5.56 15.03 -19.60
N ARG A 231 -4.49 15.64 -20.11
CA ARG A 231 -3.88 15.28 -21.39
C ARG A 231 -2.40 15.63 -21.43
N ILE A 232 -1.62 14.82 -22.14
CA ILE A 232 -0.23 15.07 -22.50
C ILE A 232 -0.14 15.08 -24.04
N ASP A 233 -0.05 16.25 -24.65
CA ASP A 233 0.13 16.37 -26.10
C ASP A 233 1.63 16.18 -26.44
N ILE A 234 1.96 14.97 -26.89
CA ILE A 234 3.36 14.59 -27.19
C ILE A 234 3.95 15.33 -28.38
N ASN A 235 3.10 15.79 -29.33
CA ASN A 235 3.53 16.53 -30.54
C ASN A 235 3.83 17.99 -30.21
N LYS A 236 2.95 18.65 -29.43
CA LYS A 236 3.11 20.02 -28.97
C LYS A 236 4.02 20.15 -27.75
N LYS A 237 4.38 19.02 -27.14
CA LYS A 237 5.09 18.97 -25.86
C LYS A 237 4.40 19.82 -24.80
N GLU A 238 3.12 19.52 -24.54
CA GLU A 238 2.27 20.30 -23.62
C GLU A 238 1.42 19.39 -22.74
N VAL A 239 1.40 19.66 -21.44
CA VAL A 239 0.49 19.03 -20.49
C VAL A 239 -0.68 19.96 -20.23
N SER A 240 -1.91 19.47 -20.32
CA SER A 240 -3.13 20.17 -19.97
C SER A 240 -3.66 19.68 -18.63
N PHE A 241 -4.12 20.60 -17.79
CA PHE A 241 -4.66 20.34 -16.46
C PHE A 241 -6.17 20.56 -16.41
N SER A 242 -6.83 19.97 -15.40
CA SER A 242 -8.30 20.04 -15.23
C SER A 242 -8.84 21.45 -14.99
N ASP A 243 -8.01 22.39 -14.53
CA ASP A 243 -8.35 23.80 -14.36
C ASP A 243 -8.29 24.62 -15.66
N GLY A 244 -8.05 23.97 -16.80
CA GLY A 244 -7.91 24.60 -18.11
C GLY A 244 -6.53 25.18 -18.41
N SER A 245 -5.61 25.18 -17.45
CA SER A 245 -4.24 25.64 -17.68
C SER A 245 -3.41 24.61 -18.43
N GLY A 246 -2.34 25.06 -19.08
CA GLY A 246 -1.38 24.20 -19.78
C GLY A 246 0.06 24.56 -19.46
N GLN A 247 0.97 23.58 -19.58
CA GLN A 247 2.40 23.77 -19.36
C GLN A 247 3.20 23.04 -20.44
N LYS A 248 4.03 23.79 -21.17
CA LYS A 248 4.98 23.22 -22.15
C LYS A 248 6.17 22.57 -21.47
N TYR A 249 6.66 21.48 -22.05
CA TYR A 249 7.82 20.75 -21.56
C TYR A 249 8.80 20.35 -22.69
N GLU A 250 10.04 20.08 -22.32
CA GLU A 250 10.99 19.29 -23.12
C GLU A 250 11.05 17.88 -22.59
N ASN A 251 11.11 17.73 -21.26
CA ASN A 251 11.09 16.46 -20.57
C ASN A 251 10.10 16.52 -19.38
N LEU A 252 9.50 15.37 -19.07
CA LEU A 252 8.67 15.16 -17.90
C LEU A 252 9.25 14.06 -17.00
N ILE A 253 9.29 14.30 -15.69
CA ILE A 253 9.41 13.24 -14.70
C ILE A 253 7.99 12.96 -14.24
N SER A 254 7.48 11.76 -14.51
CA SER A 254 6.09 11.42 -14.19
C SER A 254 6.00 10.32 -13.14
N THR A 255 5.23 10.56 -12.09
CA THR A 255 4.86 9.55 -11.09
C THR A 255 3.44 9.05 -11.26
N LEU A 256 2.74 9.51 -12.29
CA LEU A 256 1.41 9.00 -12.65
C LEU A 256 1.43 7.48 -12.83
N PRO A 257 0.38 6.76 -12.45
CA PRO A 257 0.27 5.35 -12.81
C PRO A 257 0.50 5.13 -14.30
N LEU A 258 1.28 4.11 -14.65
CA LEU A 258 1.72 3.88 -16.04
C LEU A 258 0.57 3.82 -17.05
N ASN A 259 -0.51 3.13 -16.69
CA ASN A 259 -1.72 3.07 -17.50
C ASN A 259 -2.36 4.46 -17.72
N LYS A 260 -2.38 5.30 -16.68
CA LYS A 260 -2.91 6.68 -16.77
C LYS A 260 -2.00 7.59 -17.56
N ALA A 261 -0.69 7.40 -17.48
CA ALA A 261 0.26 8.18 -18.28
C ALA A 261 0.16 7.84 -19.77
N ILE A 262 0.03 6.57 -20.13
CA ILE A 262 -0.20 6.09 -21.50
C ILE A 262 -1.53 6.64 -22.04
N GLU A 263 -2.60 6.54 -21.25
CA GLU A 263 -3.94 7.08 -21.59
C GLU A 263 -3.88 8.60 -21.83
N ALA A 264 -3.31 9.36 -20.90
CA ALA A 264 -3.18 10.82 -21.01
C ALA A 264 -2.33 11.27 -22.21
N ALA A 265 -1.33 10.46 -22.60
CA ALA A 265 -0.47 10.73 -23.76
C ALA A 265 -1.08 10.26 -25.09
N GLY A 266 -2.20 9.56 -25.06
CA GLY A 266 -2.83 9.00 -26.27
C GLY A 266 -1.93 7.98 -26.97
N LEU A 267 -1.15 7.20 -26.19
CA LEU A 267 -0.23 6.19 -26.70
C LEU A 267 -0.84 4.79 -26.54
N GLU A 268 -0.59 3.93 -27.51
CA GLU A 268 -1.08 2.54 -27.52
C GLU A 268 0.12 1.60 -27.68
N PRO A 269 0.58 0.95 -26.60
CA PRO A 269 1.55 -0.12 -26.72
C PRO A 269 0.95 -1.30 -27.49
N ASP A 270 1.74 -1.86 -28.43
CA ASP A 270 1.35 -3.07 -29.17
C ASP A 270 1.46 -4.31 -28.27
N GLU A 271 0.64 -4.34 -27.22
CA GLU A 271 0.56 -5.40 -26.22
C GLU A 271 -0.71 -5.23 -25.38
N ARG A 272 -1.29 -6.34 -24.90
CA ARG A 272 -2.40 -6.29 -23.95
C ARG A 272 -1.94 -5.59 -22.67
N PRO A 273 -2.66 -4.56 -22.19
CA PRO A 273 -2.32 -3.89 -20.95
C PRO A 273 -2.26 -4.84 -19.75
N ASP A 274 -1.21 -4.70 -18.94
CA ASP A 274 -1.13 -5.36 -17.65
C ASP A 274 -2.22 -4.84 -16.70
N CYS A 275 -2.71 -5.73 -15.85
CA CYS A 275 -3.83 -5.43 -14.97
C CYS A 275 -3.37 -4.83 -13.62
N HIS A 276 -4.34 -4.26 -12.92
CA HIS A 276 -4.18 -3.80 -11.55
C HIS A 276 -5.46 -4.09 -10.76
N THR A 277 -5.34 -4.06 -9.45
CA THR A 277 -6.49 -4.01 -8.56
C THR A 277 -6.60 -2.64 -7.91
N SER A 278 -7.83 -2.20 -7.73
CA SER A 278 -8.17 -1.06 -6.88
C SER A 278 -8.37 -1.55 -5.45
N VAL A 279 -8.25 -0.67 -4.47
CA VAL A 279 -8.52 -1.01 -3.07
C VAL A 279 -9.45 0.03 -2.46
N LEU A 280 -10.49 -0.45 -1.79
CA LEU A 280 -11.28 0.34 -0.86
C LEU A 280 -10.66 0.16 0.53
N VAL A 281 -10.15 1.25 1.08
CA VAL A 281 -9.68 1.33 2.47
C VAL A 281 -10.81 1.91 3.31
N LEU A 282 -11.18 1.22 4.39
CA LEU A 282 -12.03 1.80 5.43
C LEU A 282 -11.14 2.14 6.61
N ASN A 283 -11.02 3.42 6.95
CA ASN A 283 -10.43 3.88 8.19
C ASN A 283 -11.52 3.96 9.26
N ILE A 284 -11.29 3.31 10.40
CA ILE A 284 -12.29 3.12 11.45
C ILE A 284 -11.72 3.55 12.80
N GLY A 285 -12.40 4.48 13.46
CA GLY A 285 -12.16 4.82 14.85
C GLY A 285 -13.34 4.33 15.70
N ALA A 286 -13.07 3.55 16.75
CA ALA A 286 -14.13 2.96 17.58
C ALA A 286 -13.67 2.78 19.03
N ARG A 287 -14.58 2.42 19.93
CA ARG A 287 -14.25 1.86 21.23
C ARG A 287 -13.59 0.49 21.03
N ARG A 288 -12.57 0.21 21.84
CA ARG A 288 -11.82 -1.05 21.79
C ARG A 288 -12.65 -2.17 22.39
N GLY A 289 -12.90 -3.22 21.62
CA GLY A 289 -13.61 -4.41 22.09
C GLY A 289 -12.71 -5.32 22.94
N PRO A 290 -13.31 -6.23 23.74
CA PRO A 290 -12.58 -7.06 24.72
C PRO A 290 -11.67 -8.12 24.08
N LEU A 291 -11.83 -8.46 22.82
CA LEU A 291 -10.99 -9.40 22.08
C LEU A 291 -10.18 -8.72 20.96
N CYS A 292 -10.07 -7.38 20.99
CA CYS A 292 -9.22 -6.66 20.05
C CYS A 292 -7.76 -7.13 20.21
N PRO A 293 -7.12 -7.64 19.12
CA PRO A 293 -5.77 -8.19 19.21
C PRO A 293 -4.72 -7.09 19.43
N ASP A 294 -3.50 -7.52 19.80
CA ASP A 294 -2.34 -6.63 19.90
C ASP A 294 -1.47 -6.63 18.64
N ASP A 295 -1.85 -7.39 17.61
CA ASP A 295 -1.18 -7.38 16.31
C ASP A 295 -1.23 -5.99 15.67
N HIS A 296 -0.21 -5.68 14.86
CA HIS A 296 -0.22 -4.48 14.02
C HIS A 296 -1.16 -4.65 12.82
N TRP A 297 -1.26 -5.89 12.30
CA TRP A 297 -2.25 -6.27 11.28
C TRP A 297 -2.48 -7.77 11.23
N LEU A 298 -3.66 -8.12 10.74
CA LEU A 298 -4.10 -9.48 10.50
C LEU A 298 -4.35 -9.71 9.01
N TYR A 299 -3.96 -10.89 8.52
CA TYR A 299 -4.37 -11.41 7.22
C TYR A 299 -5.61 -12.26 7.40
N ILE A 300 -6.67 -11.97 6.65
CA ILE A 300 -8.00 -12.57 6.85
C ILE A 300 -8.38 -13.39 5.60
N PRO A 301 -8.25 -14.73 5.64
CA PRO A 301 -8.66 -15.58 4.53
C PRO A 301 -10.16 -15.76 4.41
N ASP A 302 -10.92 -15.65 5.51
CA ASP A 302 -12.31 -16.09 5.63
C ASP A 302 -13.31 -14.98 6.05
N SER A 303 -12.98 -13.69 5.83
CA SER A 303 -13.92 -12.59 6.04
C SER A 303 -15.20 -12.76 5.20
N ASP A 304 -16.34 -12.64 5.84
CA ASP A 304 -17.65 -12.68 5.19
C ASP A 304 -17.94 -11.39 4.39
N SER A 305 -17.38 -10.24 4.81
CA SER A 305 -17.45 -8.96 4.08
C SER A 305 -16.45 -8.88 2.93
N GLY A 306 -15.54 -9.85 2.79
CA GLY A 306 -14.64 -9.98 1.64
C GLY A 306 -13.38 -9.12 1.68
N PHE A 307 -13.01 -8.52 2.82
CA PHE A 307 -11.71 -7.90 2.99
C PHE A 307 -10.60 -8.94 3.25
N HIS A 308 -9.37 -8.59 2.89
CA HIS A 308 -8.22 -9.48 3.04
C HIS A 308 -7.30 -9.10 4.20
N ARG A 309 -7.40 -7.87 4.71
CA ARG A 309 -6.52 -7.36 5.77
C ARG A 309 -7.28 -6.42 6.71
N VAL A 310 -6.98 -6.55 7.99
CA VAL A 310 -7.31 -5.58 9.03
C VAL A 310 -6.02 -5.15 9.70
N GLY A 311 -5.78 -3.86 9.82
CA GLY A 311 -4.63 -3.33 10.55
C GLY A 311 -5.05 -2.40 11.66
N PHE A 312 -4.24 -2.35 12.70
CA PHE A 312 -4.50 -1.59 13.92
C PHE A 312 -3.43 -0.52 14.07
N TYR A 313 -3.71 0.69 13.61
CA TYR A 313 -2.80 1.81 13.71
C TYR A 313 -2.39 2.08 15.17
N SER A 314 -3.36 2.06 16.08
CA SER A 314 -3.14 2.32 17.51
C SER A 314 -2.29 1.26 18.21
N ASN A 315 -2.22 0.03 17.68
CA ASN A 315 -1.32 -1.00 18.18
C ASN A 315 0.13 -0.77 17.73
N VAL A 316 0.32 -0.04 16.63
CA VAL A 316 1.66 0.42 16.21
C VAL A 316 2.10 1.57 17.08
N ASP A 317 1.26 2.62 17.19
CA ASP A 317 1.56 3.75 18.06
C ASP A 317 0.27 4.42 18.56
N VAL A 318 0.22 4.71 19.86
CA VAL A 318 -0.94 5.35 20.50
C VAL A 318 -1.22 6.77 19.97
N SER A 319 -0.27 7.40 19.27
CA SER A 319 -0.47 8.71 18.64
C SER A 319 -1.50 8.70 17.50
N PHE A 320 -1.97 7.52 17.08
CA PHE A 320 -3.11 7.39 16.16
C PHE A 320 -4.47 7.55 16.84
N LEU A 321 -4.50 7.61 18.19
CA LEU A 321 -5.71 7.83 18.98
C LEU A 321 -5.89 9.31 19.34
N PRO A 322 -7.13 9.73 19.63
CA PRO A 322 -7.41 10.98 20.33
C PRO A 322 -6.57 11.08 21.61
N HIS A 323 -6.11 12.25 21.94
CA HIS A 323 -5.18 12.46 23.06
C HIS A 323 -5.72 11.90 24.39
N SER A 324 -7.02 12.12 24.67
CA SER A 324 -7.70 11.63 25.87
C SER A 324 -7.73 10.09 25.97
N SER A 325 -7.62 9.37 24.86
CA SER A 325 -7.67 7.90 24.81
C SER A 325 -6.31 7.21 24.80
N ARG A 326 -5.21 7.96 24.76
CA ARG A 326 -3.84 7.39 24.63
C ARG A 326 -3.37 6.64 25.86
N GLU A 327 -3.78 7.07 27.05
CA GLU A 327 -3.43 6.41 28.32
C GLU A 327 -4.42 5.31 28.68
N SER A 328 -5.72 5.55 28.49
CA SER A 328 -6.78 4.59 28.83
C SER A 328 -6.83 3.39 27.87
N ASN A 329 -6.36 3.58 26.61
CA ASN A 329 -6.45 2.58 25.54
C ASN A 329 -7.88 2.02 25.34
N ASP A 330 -8.87 2.87 25.60
CA ASP A 330 -10.30 2.55 25.48
C ASP A 330 -10.83 2.63 24.07
N ARG A 331 -10.00 3.15 23.12
CA ARG A 331 -10.33 3.27 21.70
C ARG A 331 -9.29 2.55 20.82
N VAL A 332 -9.69 2.28 19.59
CA VAL A 332 -8.84 1.69 18.57
C VAL A 332 -8.97 2.44 17.27
N SER A 333 -7.85 2.55 16.55
CA SER A 333 -7.77 3.09 15.19
C SER A 333 -7.37 1.96 14.25
N ILE A 334 -8.22 1.68 13.25
CA ILE A 334 -8.17 0.49 12.39
C ILE A 334 -8.19 0.91 10.93
N TYR A 335 -7.56 0.15 10.05
CA TYR A 335 -7.83 0.15 8.62
C TYR A 335 -8.23 -1.24 8.14
N VAL A 336 -9.17 -1.29 7.18
CA VAL A 336 -9.62 -2.51 6.53
C VAL A 336 -9.43 -2.36 5.04
N GLU A 337 -8.88 -3.38 4.36
CA GLU A 337 -8.59 -3.33 2.94
C GLU A 337 -9.36 -4.41 2.17
N ARG A 338 -10.09 -3.97 1.15
CA ARG A 338 -10.75 -4.84 0.17
C ARG A 338 -10.32 -4.47 -1.23
N ALA A 339 -9.86 -5.47 -1.98
CA ALA A 339 -9.51 -5.28 -3.39
C ALA A 339 -10.71 -5.47 -4.32
N TYR A 340 -10.67 -4.76 -5.44
CA TYR A 340 -11.63 -4.80 -6.53
C TYR A 340 -10.89 -4.90 -7.86
N LYS A 341 -11.48 -5.52 -8.87
CA LYS A 341 -10.93 -5.48 -10.22
C LYS A 341 -10.97 -4.07 -10.78
N HIS A 342 -10.07 -3.79 -11.71
CA HIS A 342 -10.09 -2.53 -12.47
C HIS A 342 -11.46 -2.26 -13.07
N GLY A 343 -11.96 -1.04 -12.89
CA GLY A 343 -13.26 -0.60 -13.41
C GLY A 343 -14.48 -0.97 -12.54
N GLU A 344 -14.31 -1.78 -11.50
CA GLU A 344 -15.40 -2.22 -10.61
C GLU A 344 -15.52 -1.32 -9.36
N LYS A 345 -15.48 0.01 -9.53
CA LYS A 345 -15.68 0.94 -8.41
C LYS A 345 -17.12 0.84 -7.90
N PRO A 346 -17.33 0.48 -6.61
CA PRO A 346 -18.68 0.41 -6.05
C PRO A 346 -19.31 1.81 -5.95
N SER A 347 -20.63 1.87 -6.03
CA SER A 347 -21.42 3.09 -5.79
C SER A 347 -21.30 3.54 -4.32
N ASN A 348 -21.68 4.77 -4.04
CA ASN A 348 -21.66 5.29 -2.68
C ASN A 348 -22.58 4.48 -1.74
N ASP A 349 -23.70 3.99 -2.22
CA ASP A 349 -24.62 3.15 -1.44
C ASP A 349 -24.02 1.78 -1.13
N GLU A 350 -23.33 1.16 -2.11
CA GLU A 350 -22.61 -0.09 -1.90
C GLU A 350 -21.44 0.09 -0.93
N ILE A 351 -20.69 1.20 -1.01
CA ILE A 351 -19.63 1.54 -0.04
C ILE A 351 -20.23 1.69 1.37
N LYS A 352 -21.34 2.39 1.50
CA LYS A 352 -22.04 2.56 2.79
C LYS A 352 -22.49 1.23 3.36
N GLN A 353 -23.13 0.38 2.55
CA GLN A 353 -23.57 -0.94 2.98
C GLN A 353 -22.38 -1.83 3.37
N TYR A 354 -21.32 -1.80 2.57
CA TYR A 354 -20.07 -2.52 2.87
C TYR A 354 -19.46 -2.06 4.20
N SER A 355 -19.39 -0.76 4.43
CA SER A 355 -18.87 -0.19 5.69
C SER A 355 -19.65 -0.69 6.90
N GLN A 356 -20.98 -0.73 6.80
CA GLN A 356 -21.85 -1.26 7.87
C GLN A 356 -21.60 -2.77 8.11
N ASN A 357 -21.41 -3.55 7.05
CA ASN A 357 -21.15 -4.97 7.15
C ASN A 357 -19.78 -5.23 7.83
N VAL A 358 -18.75 -4.46 7.46
CA VAL A 358 -17.41 -4.56 8.07
C VAL A 358 -17.47 -4.23 9.56
N VAL A 359 -18.14 -3.15 9.95
CA VAL A 359 -18.29 -2.77 11.38
C VAL A 359 -18.99 -3.89 12.17
N LYS A 360 -20.08 -4.45 11.64
CA LYS A 360 -20.78 -5.59 12.25
C LYS A 360 -19.91 -6.84 12.37
N GLU A 361 -19.08 -7.13 11.35
CA GLU A 361 -18.17 -8.26 11.35
C GLU A 361 -17.08 -8.09 12.43
N LEU A 362 -16.47 -6.90 12.52
CA LEU A 362 -15.47 -6.57 13.55
C LEU A 362 -16.07 -6.58 14.97
N GLU A 363 -17.31 -6.10 15.14
CA GLU A 363 -18.05 -6.21 16.40
C GLU A 363 -18.35 -7.66 16.75
N GLY A 364 -18.80 -8.47 15.78
CA GLY A 364 -19.02 -9.90 15.95
C GLY A 364 -17.76 -10.65 16.41
N TRP A 365 -16.59 -10.21 15.99
CA TRP A 365 -15.29 -10.71 16.49
C TRP A 365 -14.91 -10.11 17.84
N LYS A 366 -15.69 -9.14 18.37
CA LYS A 366 -15.39 -8.40 19.59
C LYS A 366 -14.09 -7.59 19.53
N PHE A 367 -13.71 -7.14 18.35
CA PHE A 367 -12.55 -6.26 18.16
C PHE A 367 -12.91 -4.80 18.46
N ILE A 368 -14.12 -4.41 18.18
CA ILE A 368 -14.67 -3.08 18.45
C ILE A 368 -16.03 -3.17 19.11
N GLU A 369 -16.45 -2.06 19.72
CA GLU A 369 -17.84 -1.77 20.03
C GLU A 369 -18.39 -0.83 18.97
N MET A 370 -19.52 -1.16 18.35
CA MET A 370 -20.08 -0.43 17.21
C MET A 370 -20.60 0.96 17.61
N GLU A 371 -20.97 1.14 18.86
CA GLU A 371 -21.41 2.42 19.39
C GLU A 371 -20.29 3.47 19.25
N GLU A 372 -20.60 4.63 18.70
CA GLU A 372 -19.65 5.71 18.39
C GLU A 372 -18.56 5.38 17.33
N ALA A 373 -18.72 4.29 16.56
CA ALA A 373 -17.78 3.99 15.48
C ALA A 373 -17.90 5.02 14.36
N ILE A 374 -16.75 5.62 13.97
CA ILE A 374 -16.64 6.44 12.77
C ILE A 374 -15.99 5.60 11.68
N VAL A 375 -16.43 5.79 10.43
CA VAL A 375 -15.88 5.08 9.27
C VAL A 375 -15.67 6.07 8.14
N ASP A 376 -14.45 6.13 7.64
CA ASP A 376 -14.09 6.97 6.50
C ASP A 376 -13.54 6.13 5.36
N PRO A 377 -14.28 5.98 4.23
CA PRO A 377 -13.86 5.19 3.09
C PRO A 377 -12.97 5.98 2.13
N THR A 378 -11.84 5.39 1.73
CA THR A 378 -10.94 5.93 0.70
C THR A 378 -10.81 4.95 -0.46
N TRP A 379 -11.05 5.42 -1.68
CA TRP A 379 -10.86 4.64 -2.90
C TRP A 379 -9.50 4.88 -3.52
N ILE A 380 -8.72 3.82 -3.70
CA ILE A 380 -7.42 3.86 -4.39
C ILE A 380 -7.56 3.14 -5.72
N GLU A 381 -7.60 3.90 -6.81
CA GLU A 381 -7.88 3.37 -8.14
C GLU A 381 -6.80 2.40 -8.63
N VAL A 382 -5.52 2.74 -8.47
CA VAL A 382 -4.39 1.85 -8.79
C VAL A 382 -3.65 1.54 -7.51
N ALA A 383 -3.96 0.41 -6.88
CA ALA A 383 -3.37 0.02 -5.60
C ALA A 383 -2.26 -1.04 -5.75
N TYR A 384 -2.56 -2.13 -6.45
CA TYR A 384 -1.59 -3.18 -6.75
C TYR A 384 -1.53 -3.43 -8.26
N THR A 385 -0.31 -3.43 -8.77
CA THR A 385 -0.01 -3.63 -10.19
C THR A 385 0.42 -5.07 -10.42
N TRP A 386 -0.16 -5.71 -11.43
CA TRP A 386 0.07 -7.10 -11.78
C TRP A 386 0.53 -7.21 -13.22
N SER A 387 1.17 -8.32 -13.57
CA SER A 387 1.52 -8.64 -14.95
C SER A 387 0.88 -9.95 -15.39
N TRP A 388 0.49 -10.03 -16.67
CA TRP A 388 0.08 -11.30 -17.25
C TRP A 388 1.31 -12.20 -17.48
N PRO A 389 1.15 -13.53 -17.48
CA PRO A 389 2.23 -14.45 -17.84
C PRO A 389 2.83 -14.08 -19.20
N GLY A 390 4.14 -13.84 -19.25
CA GLY A 390 4.87 -13.49 -20.47
C GLY A 390 4.64 -12.07 -21.01
N SER A 391 3.93 -11.20 -20.29
CA SER A 391 3.68 -9.82 -20.72
C SER A 391 4.96 -8.99 -20.86
N ASN A 392 5.03 -8.24 -21.95
CA ASN A 392 6.02 -7.19 -22.20
C ASN A 392 5.40 -5.79 -22.20
N TRP A 393 4.12 -5.67 -21.86
CA TRP A 393 3.39 -4.39 -21.92
C TRP A 393 4.10 -3.28 -21.14
N LYS A 394 4.51 -3.55 -19.92
CA LYS A 394 5.24 -2.59 -19.09
C LYS A 394 6.48 -2.04 -19.80
N THR A 395 7.30 -2.90 -20.36
CA THR A 395 8.53 -2.50 -21.08
C THR A 395 8.21 -1.67 -22.31
N LYS A 396 7.21 -2.07 -23.09
CA LYS A 396 6.75 -1.33 -24.27
C LYS A 396 6.17 0.03 -23.91
N ALA A 397 5.33 0.09 -22.89
CA ALA A 397 4.70 1.33 -22.40
C ALA A 397 5.76 2.34 -21.91
N LEU A 398 6.70 1.90 -21.07
CA LEU A 398 7.81 2.72 -20.59
C LEU A 398 8.65 3.24 -21.75
N GLY A 399 9.01 2.37 -22.71
CA GLY A 399 9.81 2.76 -23.87
C GLY A 399 9.09 3.76 -24.79
N LEU A 400 7.77 3.66 -24.96
CA LEU A 400 6.99 4.64 -25.74
C LEU A 400 6.97 6.02 -25.05
N LEU A 401 6.80 6.07 -23.73
CA LEU A 401 6.81 7.31 -22.98
C LEU A 401 8.20 7.95 -23.00
N GLU A 402 9.25 7.16 -22.78
CA GLU A 402 10.63 7.65 -22.80
C GLU A 402 11.04 8.24 -24.14
N LYS A 403 10.68 7.62 -25.28
CA LYS A 403 10.88 8.17 -26.63
C LYS A 403 10.25 9.53 -26.82
N ASN A 404 9.21 9.84 -26.04
CA ASN A 404 8.52 11.12 -26.04
C ASN A 404 9.01 12.10 -24.96
N GLY A 405 10.11 11.76 -24.24
CA GLY A 405 10.69 12.59 -23.18
C GLY A 405 9.90 12.54 -21.88
N ILE A 406 9.15 11.47 -21.64
CA ILE A 406 8.34 11.24 -20.43
C ILE A 406 8.98 10.11 -19.65
N PHE A 407 9.66 10.43 -18.55
CA PHE A 407 10.37 9.48 -17.69
C PHE A 407 9.49 9.05 -16.53
N GLN A 408 9.04 7.81 -16.54
CA GLN A 408 8.22 7.23 -15.49
C GLN A 408 9.07 6.77 -14.31
N VAL A 409 8.69 7.18 -13.09
CA VAL A 409 9.41 6.90 -11.86
C VAL A 409 8.47 6.51 -10.72
N GLY A 410 9.01 5.80 -9.74
CA GLY A 410 8.29 5.36 -8.56
C GLY A 410 7.37 4.17 -8.81
N ARG A 411 6.71 3.73 -7.74
CA ARG A 411 5.92 2.49 -7.68
C ARG A 411 4.92 2.34 -8.84
N TYR A 412 4.07 3.33 -9.00
CA TYR A 412 2.98 3.28 -10.00
C TYR A 412 3.45 3.67 -11.39
N GLY A 413 4.39 4.62 -11.48
CA GLY A 413 4.96 5.04 -12.76
C GLY A 413 5.75 3.92 -13.44
N ARG A 414 6.46 3.12 -12.66
CA ARG A 414 7.23 1.98 -13.18
C ARG A 414 6.47 0.65 -13.17
N TRP A 415 5.24 0.62 -12.66
CA TRP A 415 4.43 -0.59 -12.55
C TRP A 415 5.11 -1.73 -11.78
N ILE A 416 5.66 -1.40 -10.61
CA ILE A 416 6.39 -2.34 -9.74
C ILE A 416 5.99 -2.15 -8.29
N PHE A 417 6.24 -3.17 -7.46
CA PHE A 417 6.12 -3.02 -6.03
C PHE A 417 7.36 -2.26 -5.48
N GLN A 418 7.11 -1.17 -4.75
CA GLN A 418 8.13 -0.42 -4.01
C GLN A 418 7.53 0.06 -2.68
N GLY A 419 8.35 0.09 -1.62
CA GLY A 419 8.05 0.76 -0.38
C GLY A 419 8.36 2.27 -0.45
N ILE A 420 8.13 2.97 0.66
CA ILE A 420 8.35 4.44 0.75
C ILE A 420 9.85 4.76 0.56
N ALA A 421 10.73 4.01 1.22
CA ALA A 421 12.17 4.28 1.16
C ALA A 421 12.74 4.09 -0.26
N GLU A 422 12.34 3.01 -0.94
CA GLU A 422 12.73 2.76 -2.33
C GLU A 422 12.16 3.82 -3.27
N SER A 423 10.93 4.28 -3.03
CA SER A 423 10.29 5.34 -3.81
C SER A 423 11.03 6.69 -3.66
N ILE A 424 11.47 7.02 -2.47
CA ILE A 424 12.30 8.22 -2.22
C ILE A 424 13.65 8.07 -2.93
N LYS A 425 14.30 6.91 -2.83
CA LYS A 425 15.57 6.62 -3.51
C LYS A 425 15.45 6.78 -5.03
N ASP A 426 14.40 6.24 -5.62
CA ASP A 426 14.10 6.36 -7.05
C ASP A 426 13.98 7.84 -7.47
N GLY A 427 13.28 8.64 -6.67
CA GLY A 427 13.16 10.08 -6.86
C GLY A 427 14.51 10.81 -6.82
N PHE A 428 15.37 10.46 -5.87
CA PHE A 428 16.72 11.04 -5.79
C PHE A 428 17.56 10.76 -7.02
N PHE A 429 17.56 9.52 -7.51
CA PHE A 429 18.32 9.15 -8.70
C PHE A 429 17.88 9.92 -9.94
N VAL A 430 16.58 9.96 -10.18
CA VAL A 430 16.03 10.68 -11.34
C VAL A 430 16.25 12.19 -11.21
N GLY A 431 16.01 12.76 -10.02
CA GLY A 431 16.25 14.18 -9.76
C GLY A 431 17.70 14.58 -9.99
N ALA A 432 18.66 13.74 -9.55
CA ALA A 432 20.08 13.98 -9.76
C ALA A 432 20.49 13.87 -11.24
N ALA A 433 19.90 12.92 -11.97
CA ALA A 433 20.21 12.73 -13.41
C ALA A 433 19.72 13.89 -14.29
N VAL A 434 18.59 14.51 -13.94
CA VAL A 434 17.96 15.56 -14.75
C VAL A 434 18.29 16.97 -14.24
N GLY A 435 18.64 17.12 -12.97
CA GLY A 435 18.93 18.43 -12.35
C GLY A 435 20.29 19.05 -12.69
N LYS A 436 21.20 18.26 -13.28
CA LYS A 436 22.54 18.75 -13.68
C LYS A 436 22.53 19.18 -15.15
N LYS A 437 22.06 20.38 -15.41
CA LYS A 437 22.43 21.14 -16.62
C LYS A 437 22.49 22.65 -16.33
#